data_869104a39232b02f413430e4f17fc199
#
_entry.id   869104a39232b02f413430e4f17fc199
#
_cell.length_a   1.000
_cell.length_b   1.000
_cell.length_c   1.000
_cell.angle_alpha   90.00
_cell.angle_beta   90.00
_cell.angle_gamma   90.00
#
_symmetry.space_group_name_H-M   'P 1'
#
loop_
_entity.id
_entity.type
_entity.pdbx_description
1 polymer ?
#
loop_
_entity_poly.entity_id
_entity_poly.type
_entity_poly.pdbx_seq_one_letter_code
_entity_poly.pdbx_strand_id
1 'polypeptide(L)' 'MAEKKSFLLRITPELYDALARWASDDLRSLNGQIEFLLRQSLSQAGRLPKTTEKDDG' A
#
# COMPACT_ATOMS: atom_id res chain seq x y z
N MET A 1 -20.03 -3.50 0.34
CA MET A 1 -19.04 -3.44 0.73
C MET A 1 -17.99 -3.72 -0.16
N ALA A 2 -17.01 -3.16 -0.17
CA ALA A 2 -16.01 -3.34 -1.09
C ALA A 2 -15.24 -4.47 -0.76
N GLU A 3 -14.83 -5.29 -1.63
CA GLU A 3 -14.04 -6.29 -1.30
C GLU A 3 -12.72 -6.03 -1.73
N LYS A 4 -11.66 -6.38 -1.08
CA LYS A 4 -10.32 -6.17 -1.49
C LYS A 4 -9.92 -7.21 -2.45
N LYS A 5 -9.27 -6.83 -3.50
CA LYS A 5 -8.78 -7.77 -4.46
C LYS A 5 -7.34 -8.08 -4.12
N SER A 6 -6.91 -9.28 -4.39
CA SER A 6 -5.52 -9.60 -4.09
C SER A 6 -4.76 -9.83 -5.38
N PHE A 7 -3.49 -9.63 -5.35
CA PHE A 7 -2.65 -9.86 -6.49
C PHE A 7 -1.23 -10.12 -6.02
N LEU A 8 -0.45 -10.72 -6.86
CA LEU A 8 0.90 -11.09 -6.49
C LEU A 8 1.86 -9.97 -6.85
N LEU A 9 2.62 -9.50 -5.90
CA LEU A 9 3.59 -8.45 -6.14
C LEU A 9 4.97 -9.03 -5.97
N ARG A 10 5.81 -8.90 -6.97
CA ARG A 10 7.16 -9.40 -6.87
C ARG A 10 8.13 -8.27 -6.74
N ILE A 11 8.96 -8.31 -5.75
CA ILE A 11 9.93 -7.24 -5.52
C ILE A 11 11.23 -7.89 -5.12
N THR A 12 12.30 -7.15 -5.17
CA THR A 12 13.59 -7.68 -4.80
C THR A 12 13.68 -7.82 -3.30
N PRO A 13 14.54 -8.68 -2.81
CA PRO A 13 14.68 -8.84 -1.38
C PRO A 13 15.09 -7.55 -0.66
N GLU A 14 15.92 -6.76 -1.28
CA GLU A 14 16.34 -5.51 -0.67
C GLU A 14 15.16 -4.59 -0.48
N LEU A 15 14.30 -4.52 -1.49
CA LEU A 15 13.16 -3.65 -1.40
C LEU A 15 12.18 -4.20 -0.35
N TYR A 16 12.04 -5.50 -0.30
CA TYR A 16 11.15 -6.11 0.66
C TYR A 16 11.62 -5.77 2.09
N ASP A 17 12.93 -5.93 2.34
CA ASP A 17 13.44 -5.66 3.66
C ASP A 17 13.28 -4.19 4.04
N ALA A 18 13.52 -3.31 3.13
CA ALA A 18 13.37 -1.89 3.42
C ALA A 18 11.92 -1.54 3.74
N LEU A 19 10.99 -2.13 2.99
CA LEU A 19 9.59 -1.86 3.24
C LEU A 19 9.15 -2.45 4.58
N ALA A 20 9.64 -3.64 4.90
CA ALA A 20 9.26 -4.28 6.14
C ALA A 20 9.75 -3.46 7.33
N ARG A 21 10.96 -2.92 7.22
CA ARG A 21 11.49 -2.12 8.28
C ARG A 21 10.70 -0.85 8.43
N TRP A 22 10.35 -0.22 7.33
CA TRP A 22 9.58 1.00 7.36
C TRP A 22 8.20 0.73 7.96
N ALA A 23 7.57 -0.35 7.56
CA ALA A 23 6.26 -0.69 8.07
C ALA A 23 6.31 -0.88 9.58
N SER A 24 7.36 -1.51 10.05
CA SER A 24 7.52 -1.74 11.46
C SER A 24 7.68 -0.41 12.20
N ASP A 25 8.45 0.51 11.63
CA ASP A 25 8.64 1.80 12.26
C ASP A 25 7.35 2.59 12.32
N ASP A 26 6.48 2.40 11.36
CA ASP A 26 5.21 3.10 11.33
C ASP A 26 4.11 2.30 12.01
N LEU A 27 4.43 1.19 12.57
CA LEU A 27 3.47 0.33 13.25
C LEU A 27 2.37 -0.11 12.30
N ARG A 28 2.76 -0.48 11.09
CA ARG A 28 1.82 -0.96 10.12
C ARG A 28 2.24 -2.32 9.65
N SER A 29 1.33 -3.08 9.09
CA SER A 29 1.70 -4.34 8.48
C SER A 29 2.39 -4.01 7.16
N LEU A 30 3.16 -4.95 6.66
CA LEU A 30 3.83 -4.74 5.37
C LEU A 30 2.81 -4.50 4.29
N ASN A 31 1.73 -5.27 4.30
CA ASN A 31 0.71 -5.11 3.29
C ASN A 31 0.06 -3.73 3.39
N GLY A 32 -0.18 -3.26 4.59
CA GLY A 32 -0.76 -1.95 4.79
C GLY A 32 0.17 -0.83 4.34
N GLN A 33 1.47 -1.03 4.56
CA GLN A 33 2.43 -0.02 4.15
C GLN A 33 2.48 0.07 2.63
N ILE A 34 2.45 -1.07 1.95
CA ILE A 34 2.48 -1.06 0.50
C ILE A 34 1.21 -0.40 -0.05
N GLU A 35 0.08 -0.69 0.53
CA GLU A 35 -1.15 -0.08 0.07
C GLU A 35 -1.12 1.43 0.26
N PHE A 36 -0.58 1.88 1.39
CA PHE A 36 -0.49 3.30 1.67
C PHE A 36 0.40 3.99 0.62
N LEU A 37 1.54 3.36 0.30
CA LEU A 37 2.45 3.94 -0.65
C LEU A 37 1.85 3.99 -2.05
N LEU A 38 1.11 2.96 -2.44
CA LEU A 38 0.48 2.96 -3.73
C LEU A 38 -0.58 4.04 -3.82
N ARG A 39 -1.32 4.24 -2.76
CA ARG A 39 -2.33 5.27 -2.74
C ARG A 39 -1.69 6.62 -2.85
N GLN A 40 -0.59 6.81 -2.13
CA GLN A 40 0.10 8.07 -2.16
C GLN A 40 0.64 8.35 -3.55
N SER A 41 1.19 7.34 -4.21
CA SER A 41 1.70 7.52 -5.55
C SER A 41 0.60 7.87 -6.53
N LEU A 42 -0.55 7.23 -6.40
CA LEU A 42 -1.67 7.52 -7.28
C LEU A 42 -2.18 8.93 -7.05
N SER A 43 -2.18 9.35 -5.80
CA SER A 43 -2.62 10.69 -5.48
C SER A 43 -1.70 11.72 -6.10
N GLN A 44 -0.39 11.50 -6.03
CA GLN A 44 0.54 12.44 -6.60
C GLN A 44 0.45 12.46 -8.10
N ALA A 45 0.08 11.37 -8.72
CA ALA A 45 -0.07 11.33 -10.15
C ALA A 45 -1.43 11.85 -10.60
N GLY A 46 -2.30 12.16 -9.66
CA GLY A 46 -3.64 12.64 -10.00
C GLY A 46 -4.54 11.54 -10.51
N ARG A 47 -4.26 10.29 -10.14
CA ARG A 47 -5.06 9.19 -10.62
C ARG A 47 -5.79 8.44 -9.53
N LEU A 48 -5.79 8.94 -8.33
CA LEU A 48 -6.48 8.26 -7.26
C LEU A 48 -7.99 8.37 -7.46
N PRO A 49 -8.71 7.28 -7.32
CA PRO A 49 -10.15 7.33 -7.53
C PRO A 49 -10.79 8.23 -6.53
N LYS A 50 -11.76 9.00 -7.01
CA LYS A 50 -12.37 9.84 -6.17
C LYS A 50 -13.19 9.19 -5.19
N THR A 51 -13.82 8.19 -5.35
CA THR A 51 -14.67 7.61 -4.45
C THR A 51 -14.02 6.93 -3.51
N THR A 52 -13.24 7.00 -3.12
CA THR A 52 -12.59 6.35 -2.21
C THR A 52 -13.21 5.89 -1.14
N GLU A 53 -13.65 5.27 -0.83
CA GLU A 53 -14.19 4.80 0.18
C GLU A 53 -13.38 4.49 1.11
N LYS A 54 -13.24 4.51 1.89
CA LYS A 54 -12.49 4.27 2.83
C LYS A 54 -12.28 3.08 3.11
N ASP A 55 -11.82 2.47 2.86
CA ASP A 55 -11.69 1.30 3.06
C ASP A 55 -10.80 1.09 3.85
N ASP A 56 -10.34 1.40 4.36
CA ASP A 56 -9.51 1.22 5.15
C ASP A 56 -8.96 0.27 5.30
N GLY A 57 -8.91 -0.07 5.18
CA GLY A 57 -8.27 -1.13 5.25
C GLY A 57 -7.30 -1.35 6.03
#